data_efc0713de2a6db120f5416a9f6d97df2
#
_entry.id   efc0713de2a6db120f5416a9f6d97df2
#
_cell.length_a   1.000
_cell.length_b   1.000
_cell.length_c   1.000
_cell.angle_alpha   90.00
_cell.angle_beta   90.00
_cell.angle_gamma   90.00
#
_symmetry.space_group_name_H-M   'P 1'
#
loop_
_entity.id
_entity.type
_entity.pdbx_description
1 polymer ?
#
loop_
_entity_poly.entity_id
_entity_poly.type
_entity_poly.pdbx_seq_one_letter_code
_entity_poly.pdbx_strand_id
1 'polypeptide(L)' 'MQPSARNQLPATVKSVTEGAVMAEVVVTVDGGHEVVAAITAESARRLGLAGGKRVTVVIKSTEVMLATDD' A
#
# COMPACT_ATOMS: atom_id res chain seq x y z
N MET A 1 -3.29 8.77 -14.61
CA MET A 1 -4.21 8.14 -13.66
C MET A 1 -5.03 9.21 -12.95
N GLN A 2 -6.34 9.05 -12.89
CA GLN A 2 -7.24 10.02 -12.28
C GLN A 2 -8.19 9.31 -11.30
N PRO A 3 -7.67 8.74 -10.19
CA PRO A 3 -8.52 8.04 -9.24
C PRO A 3 -9.38 9.01 -8.43
N SER A 4 -10.49 8.51 -7.87
CA SER A 4 -11.32 9.28 -6.95
C SER A 4 -10.61 9.51 -5.61
N ALA A 5 -9.60 8.72 -5.30
CA ALA A 5 -8.83 8.87 -4.08
C ALA A 5 -7.82 10.00 -4.23
N ARG A 6 -7.74 10.86 -3.20
CA ARG A 6 -6.87 12.04 -3.21
C ARG A 6 -5.51 11.78 -2.58
N ASN A 7 -5.41 10.79 -1.70
CA ASN A 7 -4.14 10.50 -1.03
C ASN A 7 -3.33 9.56 -1.91
N GLN A 8 -2.28 10.08 -2.52
CA GLN A 8 -1.41 9.34 -3.42
C GLN A 8 0.02 9.57 -2.95
N LEU A 9 0.66 8.51 -2.43
CA LEU A 9 1.96 8.61 -1.79
C LEU A 9 2.96 7.73 -2.54
N PRO A 10 4.05 8.32 -3.07
CA PRO A 10 5.09 7.51 -3.70
C PRO A 10 5.79 6.66 -2.64
N ALA A 11 6.04 5.40 -2.97
CA ALA A 11 6.58 4.45 -2.01
C ALA A 11 7.35 3.33 -2.71
N THR A 12 8.05 2.54 -1.92
CA THR A 12 8.77 1.36 -2.38
C THR A 12 8.28 0.16 -1.57
N VAL A 13 7.98 -0.94 -2.25
CA VAL A 13 7.58 -2.18 -1.58
C VAL A 13 8.75 -2.69 -0.75
N LYS A 14 8.49 -2.95 0.53
CA LYS A 14 9.46 -3.55 1.44
C LYS A 14 9.32 -5.06 1.46
N SER A 15 8.10 -5.57 1.58
CA SER A 15 7.85 -7.00 1.61
C SER A 15 6.44 -7.33 1.16
N VAL A 16 6.28 -8.57 0.69
CA VAL A 16 4.97 -9.13 0.32
C VAL A 16 4.85 -10.48 1.02
N THR A 17 3.79 -10.65 1.80
CA THR A 17 3.46 -11.93 2.42
C THR A 17 2.16 -12.40 1.79
N GLU A 18 2.26 -13.46 0.99
CA GLU A 18 1.15 -13.94 0.20
C GLU A 18 0.45 -15.11 0.89
N GLY A 19 -0.86 -14.96 1.12
CA GLY A 19 -1.72 -16.05 1.57
C GLY A 19 -2.45 -16.67 0.40
N ALA A 20 -3.41 -17.55 0.69
CA ALA A 20 -4.18 -18.22 -0.36
C ALA A 20 -5.07 -17.24 -1.13
N VAL A 21 -5.67 -16.27 -0.45
CA VAL A 21 -6.61 -15.33 -1.04
C VAL A 21 -6.11 -13.90 -0.92
N MET A 22 -5.53 -13.54 0.21
CA MET A 22 -5.07 -12.20 0.49
C MET A 22 -3.55 -12.14 0.59
N ALA A 23 -3.00 -10.99 0.32
CA ALA A 23 -1.59 -10.71 0.50
C ALA A 23 -1.44 -9.45 1.35
N GLU A 24 -0.46 -9.48 2.25
CA GLU A 24 -0.06 -8.30 3.02
C GLU A 24 1.16 -7.70 2.36
N VAL A 25 1.08 -6.43 2.02
CA VAL A 25 2.17 -5.69 1.39
C VAL A 25 2.60 -4.58 2.32
N VAL A 26 3.85 -4.58 2.71
CA VAL A 26 4.43 -3.49 3.49
C VAL A 26 5.21 -2.61 2.54
N VAL A 27 4.90 -1.33 2.54
CA VAL A 27 5.61 -0.36 1.71
C VAL A 27 6.23 0.72 2.58
N THR A 28 7.36 1.25 2.13
CA THR A 28 8.00 2.40 2.76
C THR A 28 7.69 3.62 1.92
N VAL A 29 6.90 4.53 2.48
CA VAL A 29 6.58 5.80 1.81
C VAL A 29 7.83 6.66 1.78
N ASP A 30 8.02 7.40 0.69
CA ASP A 30 9.14 8.34 0.59
C ASP A 30 9.08 9.31 1.78
N GLY A 31 10.17 9.41 2.51
CA GLY A 31 10.22 10.08 3.81
C GLY A 31 10.33 9.13 4.98
N GLY A 32 10.13 7.82 4.77
CA GLY A 32 10.48 6.79 5.75
C GLY A 32 9.35 6.11 6.50
N HIS A 33 8.10 6.57 6.35
CA HIS A 33 6.97 5.92 7.04
C HIS A 33 6.57 4.63 6.34
N GLU A 34 6.18 3.62 7.13
CA GLU A 34 5.68 2.37 6.57
C GLU A 34 4.16 2.37 6.56
N VAL A 35 3.61 1.81 5.49
CA VAL A 35 2.17 1.60 5.33
C VAL A 35 1.95 0.14 4.99
N VAL A 36 0.97 -0.47 5.65
CA VAL A 36 0.60 -1.87 5.40
C VAL A 36 -0.67 -1.89 4.58
N ALA A 37 -0.65 -2.62 3.48
CA ALA A 37 -1.81 -2.82 2.63
C ALA A 37 -2.20 -4.28 2.62
N ALA A 38 -3.51 -4.55 2.71
CA ALA A 38 -4.06 -5.89 2.50
C ALA A 38 -4.82 -5.85 1.19
N ILE A 39 -4.35 -6.62 0.21
CA ILE A 39 -4.96 -6.72 -1.11
C ILE A 39 -5.11 -8.19 -1.47
N THR A 40 -5.83 -8.48 -2.55
CA THR A 40 -5.93 -9.89 -2.97
C THR A 40 -4.58 -10.39 -3.46
N ALA A 41 -4.32 -11.68 -3.22
CA ALA A 41 -3.10 -12.30 -3.70
C ALA A 41 -3.00 -12.21 -5.23
N GLU A 42 -4.14 -12.32 -5.91
CA GLU A 42 -4.20 -12.17 -7.36
C GLU A 42 -3.77 -10.75 -7.78
N SER A 43 -4.25 -9.72 -7.08
CA SER A 43 -3.86 -8.33 -7.38
C SER A 43 -2.36 -8.13 -7.17
N ALA A 44 -1.80 -8.69 -6.08
CA ALA A 44 -0.38 -8.59 -5.82
C ALA A 44 0.44 -9.21 -6.95
N ARG A 45 0.02 -10.36 -7.45
CA ARG A 45 0.69 -11.02 -8.58
C ARG A 45 0.53 -10.22 -9.88
N ARG A 46 -0.69 -9.76 -10.15
CA ARG A 46 -0.96 -8.98 -11.38
C ARG A 46 -0.16 -7.70 -11.44
N LEU A 47 0.02 -7.03 -10.29
CA LEU A 47 0.81 -5.81 -10.21
C LEU A 47 2.32 -6.09 -10.15
N GLY A 48 2.70 -7.35 -10.02
CA GLY A 48 4.11 -7.73 -9.94
C GLY A 48 4.82 -7.20 -8.71
N LEU A 49 4.12 -7.19 -7.57
CA LEU A 49 4.68 -6.62 -6.35
C LEU A 49 5.76 -7.52 -5.76
N ALA A 50 6.89 -6.93 -5.48
CA ALA A 50 8.03 -7.60 -4.85
C ALA A 50 8.89 -6.52 -4.20
N GLY A 51 9.72 -6.93 -3.26
CA GLY A 51 10.62 -6.00 -2.58
C GLY A 51 11.43 -5.17 -3.58
N GLY A 52 11.44 -3.86 -3.37
CA GLY A 52 12.16 -2.91 -4.22
C GLY A 52 11.32 -2.29 -5.32
N LYS A 53 10.11 -2.78 -5.59
CA LYS A 53 9.27 -2.21 -6.63
C LYS A 53 8.72 -0.86 -6.22
N ARG A 54 8.77 0.12 -7.12
CA ARG A 54 8.17 1.43 -6.90
C ARG A 54 6.66 1.35 -7.13
N VAL A 55 5.91 1.93 -6.21
CA VAL A 55 4.45 1.94 -6.25
C VAL A 55 3.94 3.31 -5.81
N THR A 56 2.65 3.54 -6.04
CA THR A 56 1.93 4.66 -5.44
C THR A 56 0.90 4.08 -4.49
N VAL A 57 0.95 4.51 -3.24
CA VAL A 57 -0.09 4.19 -2.26
C VAL A 57 -1.27 5.11 -2.52
N VAL A 58 -2.46 4.52 -2.73
CA VAL A 58 -3.67 5.27 -3.04
C VAL A 58 -4.68 4.99 -1.93
N ILE A 59 -5.11 6.03 -1.22
CA ILE A 59 -6.03 5.88 -0.09
C ILE A 59 -7.21 6.84 -0.27
N LYS A 60 -8.42 6.30 -0.30
CA LYS A 60 -9.62 7.14 -0.32
C LYS A 60 -9.72 7.92 0.99
N SER A 61 -10.13 9.18 0.89
CA SER A 61 -10.23 10.04 2.07
C SER A 61 -11.14 9.45 3.14
N THR A 62 -12.17 8.71 2.74
CA THR A 62 -13.12 8.07 3.65
C THR A 62 -12.52 6.91 4.44
N GLU A 63 -11.35 6.42 4.03
CA GLU A 63 -10.68 5.28 4.68
C GLU A 63 -9.59 5.73 5.66
N VAL A 64 -9.31 7.02 5.74
CA VAL A 64 -8.25 7.52 6.61
C VAL A 64 -8.81 7.77 7.99
N MET A 65 -8.12 7.23 9.00
CA MET A 65 -8.47 7.42 10.41
C MET A 65 -7.41 8.28 11.06
N LEU A 66 -7.81 9.04 12.06
CA LEU A 66 -6.91 9.91 12.81
C LEU A 66 -6.92 9.53 14.29
N ALA A 67 -5.78 9.69 14.92
CA ALA A 67 -5.62 9.47 16.34
C ALA A 67 -4.74 10.58 16.93
N THR A 68 -4.89 10.86 18.21
CA THR A 68 -4.05 11.80 18.93
C THR A 68 -3.44 11.11 20.14
N ASP A 69 -2.44 11.76 20.72
CA ASP A 69 -1.77 11.22 21.91
C ASP A 69 -2.48 11.57 23.22
N ASP A 70 -3.51 12.41 23.18
CA ASP A 70 -4.29 12.81 24.37
C ASP A 70 -5.63 12.03 24.47
#